data_e60e07f5e5221badfa996da6bdfd0afe
#
_entry.id   e60e07f5e5221badfa996da6bdfd0afe
#
_cell.length_a   1.000
_cell.length_b   1.000
_cell.length_c   1.000
_cell.angle_alpha   90.00
_cell.angle_beta   90.00
_cell.angle_gamma   90.00
#
_symmetry.space_group_name_H-M   'P 1'
#
loop_
_entity.id
_entity.type
_entity.pdbx_description
1 polymer ?
#
loop_
_entity_poly.entity_id
_entity_poly.type
_entity_poly.pdbx_seq_one_letter_code
_entity_poly.pdbx_strand_id
1 'polypeptide(L)'
;GDVALDPYTASGHDGIINSNGEIDNDITVQILVKMSLNLASSGCKIIAPSDMMDGRIKIIRENLETNKFSNVNILSYSSKFCSNFYSPFRDALGSRENLGDSKKDSYQIDYRNSREAVKESLEDIEEGADIIMVKPAGYYLDIINEIKRNCLIPVAAYQVSGEYVMIKNASDDKFIDYRPCVLESLSCIKRAGACLLYTSDAADESVR
;
A
#
# COMPACT_ATOMS: atom_id res chain seq x y z
N GLY A 1 8.34 -8.61 -2.21
CA GLY A 1 8.56 -7.79 -3.41
C GLY A 1 7.38 -6.89 -3.68
N ASP A 2 7.62 -5.62 -3.89
CA ASP A 2 6.57 -4.67 -4.26
C ASP A 2 6.20 -4.84 -5.74
N VAL A 3 4.90 -4.93 -6.02
CA VAL A 3 4.35 -4.98 -7.38
C VAL A 3 3.73 -3.62 -7.65
N ALA A 4 4.54 -2.70 -8.17
CA ALA A 4 4.21 -1.30 -8.37
C ALA A 4 4.66 -0.80 -9.74
N LEU A 5 3.82 -0.05 -10.44
CA LEU A 5 4.13 0.51 -11.75
C LEU A 5 4.53 1.99 -11.70
N ASP A 6 4.16 2.73 -10.66
CA ASP A 6 4.43 4.16 -10.57
C ASP A 6 5.91 4.56 -10.72
N PRO A 7 6.92 3.77 -10.30
CA PRO A 7 8.32 4.10 -10.59
C PRO A 7 8.70 3.95 -12.07
N TYR A 8 7.90 3.24 -12.85
CA TYR A 8 8.20 2.87 -14.24
C TYR A 8 7.29 3.54 -15.26
N THR A 9 6.22 4.23 -14.81
CA THR A 9 5.32 4.98 -15.69
C THR A 9 5.78 6.42 -15.84
N ALA A 10 5.73 6.96 -17.05
CA ALA A 10 6.05 8.37 -17.30
C ALA A 10 5.06 9.34 -16.62
N SER A 11 3.85 8.86 -16.30
CA SER A 11 2.79 9.63 -15.65
C SER A 11 2.87 9.61 -14.12
N GLY A 12 3.68 8.75 -13.52
CA GLY A 12 3.72 8.52 -12.07
C GLY A 12 2.47 7.84 -11.47
N HIS A 13 1.55 7.37 -12.32
CA HIS A 13 0.38 6.59 -11.90
C HIS A 13 0.74 5.13 -11.67
N ASP A 14 -0.02 4.46 -10.79
CA ASP A 14 0.11 3.00 -10.52
C ASP A 14 -0.46 2.15 -11.66
N GLY A 15 -1.05 2.76 -12.69
CA GLY A 15 -1.67 2.10 -13.83
C GLY A 15 -1.34 2.72 -15.18
N ILE A 16 -1.67 2.00 -16.23
CA ILE A 16 -1.50 2.44 -17.62
C ILE A 16 -2.63 3.39 -17.99
N ILE A 17 -2.29 4.51 -18.60
CA ILE A 17 -3.25 5.50 -19.08
C ILE A 17 -3.65 5.16 -20.52
N ASN A 18 -4.96 5.10 -20.77
CA ASN A 18 -5.52 4.90 -22.12
C ASN A 18 -5.51 6.20 -22.95
N SER A 19 -5.98 6.12 -24.20
CA SER A 19 -6.04 7.28 -25.10
C SER A 19 -6.97 8.41 -24.63
N ASN A 20 -7.86 8.15 -23.69
CA ASN A 20 -8.77 9.12 -23.11
C ASN A 20 -8.19 9.82 -21.86
N GLY A 21 -6.98 9.44 -21.43
CA GLY A 21 -6.37 9.97 -20.22
C GLY A 21 -6.82 9.30 -18.92
N GLU A 22 -7.50 8.14 -19.00
CA GLU A 22 -8.00 7.37 -17.87
C GLU A 22 -7.13 6.16 -17.60
N ILE A 23 -7.13 5.64 -16.37
CA ILE A 23 -6.44 4.40 -16.04
C ILE A 23 -7.18 3.22 -16.69
N ASP A 24 -6.45 2.43 -17.46
CA ASP A 24 -6.93 1.16 -18.01
C ASP A 24 -6.66 0.04 -17.01
N ASN A 25 -7.71 -0.35 -16.29
CA ASN A 25 -7.64 -1.37 -15.26
C ASN A 25 -7.12 -2.71 -15.81
N ASP A 26 -7.73 -3.19 -16.89
CA ASP A 26 -7.51 -4.55 -17.40
C ASP A 26 -6.10 -4.71 -17.98
N ILE A 27 -5.62 -3.73 -18.74
CA ILE A 27 -4.25 -3.73 -19.26
C ILE A 27 -3.26 -3.63 -18.08
N THR A 28 -3.55 -2.80 -17.09
CA THR A 28 -2.70 -2.66 -15.90
C THR A 28 -2.58 -3.99 -15.16
N VAL A 29 -3.69 -4.66 -14.89
CA VAL A 29 -3.70 -5.97 -14.19
C VAL A 29 -2.86 -7.01 -14.93
N GLN A 30 -2.91 -7.06 -16.27
CA GLN A 30 -2.06 -7.99 -17.04
C GLN A 30 -0.56 -7.72 -16.87
N ILE A 31 -0.16 -6.46 -16.69
CA ILE A 31 1.24 -6.10 -16.45
C ILE A 31 1.63 -6.47 -15.01
N LEU A 32 0.77 -6.21 -14.04
CA LEU A 32 0.99 -6.58 -12.63
C LEU A 32 1.15 -8.10 -12.46
N VAL A 33 0.38 -8.90 -13.20
CA VAL A 33 0.54 -10.37 -13.24
C VAL A 33 1.93 -10.75 -13.72
N LYS A 34 2.40 -10.19 -14.83
CA LYS A 34 3.75 -10.48 -15.35
C LYS A 34 4.84 -10.09 -14.34
N MET A 35 4.69 -8.95 -13.68
CA MET A 35 5.62 -8.49 -12.65
C MET A 35 5.60 -9.45 -11.45
N SER A 36 4.44 -9.87 -11.00
CA SER A 36 4.25 -10.84 -9.91
C SER A 36 4.92 -12.17 -10.20
N LEU A 37 4.74 -12.72 -11.42
CA LEU A 37 5.38 -13.96 -11.84
C LEU A 37 6.90 -13.83 -11.93
N ASN A 38 7.43 -12.70 -12.39
CA ASN A 38 8.86 -12.45 -12.41
C ASN A 38 9.46 -12.40 -11.01
N LEU A 39 8.80 -11.74 -10.06
CA LEU A 39 9.22 -11.72 -8.65
C LEU A 39 9.17 -13.12 -8.03
N ALA A 40 8.10 -13.86 -8.26
CA ALA A 40 7.96 -15.24 -7.77
C ALA A 40 9.07 -16.15 -8.34
N SER A 41 9.35 -16.08 -9.64
CA SER A 41 10.43 -16.85 -10.29
C SER A 41 11.81 -16.49 -9.78
N SER A 42 12.01 -15.26 -9.34
CA SER A 42 13.24 -14.77 -8.71
C SER A 42 13.38 -15.18 -7.23
N GLY A 43 12.43 -15.96 -6.70
CA GLY A 43 12.48 -16.49 -5.34
C GLY A 43 11.77 -15.65 -4.28
N CYS A 44 11.04 -14.60 -4.67
CA CYS A 44 10.26 -13.80 -3.74
C CYS A 44 9.17 -14.68 -3.10
N LYS A 45 9.05 -14.62 -1.77
CA LYS A 45 8.10 -15.42 -0.99
C LYS A 45 6.80 -14.69 -0.69
N ILE A 46 6.83 -13.37 -0.72
CA ILE A 46 5.65 -12.51 -0.53
C ILE A 46 5.71 -11.45 -1.62
N ILE A 47 4.65 -11.34 -2.40
CA ILE A 47 4.45 -10.26 -3.37
C ILE A 47 3.40 -9.29 -2.83
N ALA A 48 3.59 -8.01 -3.08
CA ALA A 48 2.76 -6.97 -2.49
C ALA A 48 2.23 -6.00 -3.57
N PRO A 49 1.09 -6.32 -4.20
CA PRO A 49 0.43 -5.41 -5.13
C PRO A 49 0.00 -4.13 -4.42
N SER A 50 0.57 -2.99 -4.84
CA SER A 50 0.39 -1.71 -4.16
C SER A 50 -0.39 -0.68 -4.98
N ASP A 51 -1.04 -1.12 -6.05
CA ASP A 51 -1.70 -0.29 -7.05
C ASP A 51 -3.14 0.11 -6.70
N MET A 52 -4.02 -0.78 -6.34
CA MET A 52 -5.47 -0.64 -6.13
C MET A 52 -6.33 -0.87 -7.40
N MET A 53 -5.82 -1.62 -8.39
CA MET A 53 -6.65 -2.02 -9.54
C MET A 53 -7.70 -3.07 -9.11
N ASP A 54 -8.88 -3.00 -9.71
CA ASP A 54 -9.99 -3.89 -9.40
C ASP A 54 -9.73 -5.31 -9.91
N GLY A 55 -10.04 -6.34 -9.08
CA GLY A 55 -9.88 -7.75 -9.41
C GLY A 55 -8.44 -8.26 -9.55
N ARG A 56 -7.45 -7.44 -9.24
CA ARG A 56 -6.02 -7.77 -9.43
C ARG A 56 -5.55 -8.96 -8.60
N ILE A 57 -6.04 -9.07 -7.38
CA ILE A 57 -5.59 -10.11 -6.44
C ILE A 57 -6.01 -11.48 -6.95
N LYS A 58 -7.25 -11.62 -7.40
CA LYS A 58 -7.76 -12.87 -7.99
C LYS A 58 -6.92 -13.31 -9.18
N ILE A 59 -6.69 -12.41 -10.13
CA ILE A 59 -5.97 -12.74 -11.37
C ILE A 59 -4.50 -13.08 -11.06
N ILE A 60 -3.84 -12.35 -10.13
CA ILE A 60 -2.49 -12.66 -9.68
C ILE A 60 -2.46 -14.04 -9.02
N ARG A 61 -3.39 -14.36 -8.10
CA ARG A 61 -3.46 -15.65 -7.42
C ARG A 61 -3.62 -16.79 -8.41
N GLU A 62 -4.59 -16.70 -9.33
CA GLU A 62 -4.83 -17.71 -10.35
C GLU A 62 -3.59 -17.97 -11.22
N ASN A 63 -2.85 -16.92 -11.57
CA ASN A 63 -1.63 -17.06 -12.36
C ASN A 63 -0.46 -17.64 -11.55
N LEU A 64 -0.32 -17.30 -10.27
CA LEU A 64 0.67 -17.93 -9.39
C LEU A 64 0.42 -19.44 -9.25
N GLU A 65 -0.83 -19.86 -9.03
CA GLU A 65 -1.20 -21.27 -8.93
C GLU A 65 -0.91 -22.01 -10.25
N THR A 66 -1.34 -21.46 -11.38
CA THR A 66 -1.14 -22.05 -12.71
C THR A 66 0.35 -22.24 -13.04
N ASN A 67 1.20 -21.30 -12.60
CA ASN A 67 2.64 -21.35 -12.81
C ASN A 67 3.41 -22.07 -11.68
N LYS A 68 2.71 -22.77 -10.78
CA LYS A 68 3.27 -23.59 -9.69
C LYS A 68 4.01 -22.77 -8.61
N PHE A 69 3.60 -21.54 -8.40
CA PHE A 69 4.06 -20.65 -7.32
C PHE A 69 3.07 -20.62 -6.14
N SER A 70 2.40 -21.73 -5.84
CA SER A 70 1.39 -21.83 -4.76
C SER A 70 1.90 -21.46 -3.37
N ASN A 71 3.23 -21.49 -3.15
CA ASN A 71 3.86 -21.11 -1.88
C ASN A 71 4.19 -19.61 -1.78
N VAL A 72 3.85 -18.81 -2.80
CA VAL A 72 4.05 -17.36 -2.76
C VAL A 72 2.82 -16.70 -2.17
N ASN A 73 3.00 -16.00 -1.06
CA ASN A 73 1.92 -15.26 -0.40
C ASN A 73 1.66 -13.92 -1.09
N ILE A 74 0.41 -13.45 -1.02
CA ILE A 74 0.00 -12.13 -1.50
C ILE A 74 -0.30 -11.24 -0.29
N LEU A 75 0.43 -10.13 -0.17
CA LEU A 75 0.11 -9.03 0.73
C LEU A 75 -0.53 -7.92 -0.09
N SER A 76 -1.86 -7.81 -0.01
CA SER A 76 -2.56 -6.79 -0.76
C SER A 76 -2.60 -5.44 -0.03
N TYR A 77 -2.35 -4.35 -0.75
CA TYR A 77 -2.64 -3.00 -0.28
C TYR A 77 -4.14 -2.70 -0.46
N SER A 78 -4.95 -3.42 0.30
CA SER A 78 -6.42 -3.45 0.13
C SER A 78 -7.10 -2.14 0.50
N SER A 79 -6.57 -1.43 1.50
CA SER A 79 -7.10 -0.13 1.95
C SER A 79 -6.04 0.96 1.81
N LYS A 80 -5.74 1.34 0.57
CA LYS A 80 -4.80 2.43 0.27
C LYS A 80 -5.57 3.71 -0.04
N PHE A 81 -5.49 4.67 0.87
CA PHE A 81 -6.21 5.94 0.75
C PHE A 81 -5.47 6.95 -0.12
N CYS A 82 -6.22 7.81 -0.83
CA CYS A 82 -5.69 8.96 -1.54
C CYS A 82 -5.27 10.05 -0.54
N SER A 83 -4.15 9.83 0.13
CA SER A 83 -3.68 10.61 1.26
C SER A 83 -2.69 11.71 0.86
N ASN A 84 -2.77 12.84 1.55
CA ASN A 84 -1.79 13.93 1.44
C ASN A 84 -0.48 13.64 2.21
N PHE A 85 -0.46 12.58 3.03
CA PHE A 85 0.74 12.19 3.80
C PHE A 85 1.80 11.45 2.98
N TYR A 86 1.59 11.24 1.68
CA TYR A 86 2.59 10.60 0.79
C TYR A 86 3.63 11.59 0.24
N SER A 87 3.47 12.90 0.44
CA SER A 87 4.29 13.92 -0.22
C SER A 87 5.80 13.73 -0.08
N PRO A 88 6.39 13.48 1.12
CA PRO A 88 7.83 13.32 1.22
C PRO A 88 8.39 12.15 0.40
N PHE A 89 7.66 11.03 0.33
CA PHE A 89 8.05 9.89 -0.47
C PHE A 89 7.92 10.14 -1.97
N ARG A 90 6.87 10.84 -2.40
CA ARG A 90 6.69 11.25 -3.80
C ARG A 90 7.80 12.18 -4.28
N ASP A 91 8.23 13.10 -3.42
CA ASP A 91 9.35 14.00 -3.70
C ASP A 91 10.66 13.22 -3.84
N ALA A 92 10.92 12.24 -2.97
CA ALA A 92 12.12 11.40 -3.01
C ALA A 92 12.18 10.52 -4.28
N LEU A 93 11.04 10.02 -4.77
CA LEU A 93 10.95 9.23 -6.01
C LEU A 93 10.90 10.09 -7.30
N GLY A 94 10.81 11.42 -7.19
CA GLY A 94 10.55 12.29 -8.34
C GLY A 94 9.17 12.08 -8.99
N SER A 95 8.32 11.25 -8.40
CA SER A 95 6.99 10.95 -8.94
C SER A 95 6.00 12.12 -8.86
N ARG A 96 6.28 13.11 -8.00
CA ARG A 96 5.48 14.34 -7.90
C ARG A 96 5.57 15.19 -9.16
N GLU A 97 6.76 15.29 -9.76
CA GLU A 97 6.96 16.04 -11.01
C GLU A 97 6.23 15.35 -12.17
N ASN A 98 6.25 14.02 -12.22
CA ASN A 98 5.58 13.23 -13.25
C ASN A 98 4.05 13.26 -13.11
N LEU A 99 3.51 13.22 -11.89
CA LEU A 99 2.08 13.32 -11.62
C LEU A 99 1.53 14.72 -11.94
N GLY A 100 2.35 15.80 -11.81
CA GLY A 100 1.88 17.16 -11.95
C GLY A 100 0.69 17.46 -11.04
N ASP A 101 -0.39 18.00 -11.62
CA ASP A 101 -1.66 18.26 -10.92
C ASP A 101 -2.60 17.04 -10.87
N SER A 102 -2.25 15.91 -11.50
CA SER A 102 -3.11 14.74 -11.49
C SER A 102 -3.11 14.05 -10.12
N LYS A 103 -4.24 13.43 -9.80
CA LYS A 103 -4.46 12.75 -8.52
C LYS A 103 -4.70 11.28 -8.76
N LYS A 104 -4.40 10.46 -7.76
CA LYS A 104 -4.68 9.02 -7.77
C LYS A 104 -6.08 8.69 -7.22
N ASP A 105 -6.98 9.68 -7.16
CA ASP A 105 -8.33 9.60 -6.58
C ASP A 105 -9.33 8.78 -7.42
N SER A 106 -8.97 8.46 -8.65
CA SER A 106 -9.78 7.59 -9.50
C SER A 106 -9.69 6.10 -9.13
N TYR A 107 -8.68 5.70 -8.34
CA TYR A 107 -8.47 4.30 -7.93
C TYR A 107 -7.99 4.12 -6.49
N GLN A 108 -7.52 5.18 -5.81
CA GLN A 108 -7.25 5.13 -4.37
C GLN A 108 -8.49 5.58 -3.59
N ILE A 109 -8.71 4.98 -2.42
CA ILE A 109 -9.90 5.21 -1.61
C ILE A 109 -9.94 6.66 -1.11
N ASP A 110 -11.10 7.30 -1.18
CA ASP A 110 -11.32 8.60 -0.55
C ASP A 110 -11.17 8.46 0.97
N TYR A 111 -10.33 9.26 1.59
CA TYR A 111 -10.05 9.21 3.03
C TYR A 111 -11.28 9.45 3.91
N ARG A 112 -12.39 9.93 3.34
CA ARG A 112 -13.69 10.10 4.03
C ARG A 112 -14.57 8.84 3.98
N ASN A 113 -14.20 7.83 3.18
CA ASN A 113 -15.01 6.64 2.93
C ASN A 113 -14.45 5.40 3.62
N SER A 114 -14.86 5.18 4.88
CA SER A 114 -14.45 3.99 5.63
C SER A 114 -15.07 2.68 5.10
N ARG A 115 -16.30 2.75 4.57
CA ARG A 115 -17.03 1.55 4.12
C ARG A 115 -16.39 0.89 2.91
N GLU A 116 -15.90 1.69 1.98
CA GLU A 116 -15.16 1.21 0.82
C GLU A 116 -13.88 0.48 1.25
N ALA A 117 -13.13 1.04 2.20
CA ALA A 117 -11.92 0.43 2.72
C ALA A 117 -12.15 -0.98 3.31
N VAL A 118 -13.24 -1.16 4.05
CA VAL A 118 -13.62 -2.46 4.61
C VAL A 118 -14.06 -3.41 3.49
N LYS A 119 -14.88 -2.93 2.55
CA LYS A 119 -15.37 -3.72 1.42
C LYS A 119 -14.20 -4.25 0.58
N GLU A 120 -13.32 -3.38 0.12
CA GLU A 120 -12.14 -3.73 -0.67
C GLU A 120 -11.24 -4.75 0.05
N SER A 121 -11.06 -4.58 1.38
CA SER A 121 -10.28 -5.53 2.17
C SER A 121 -10.90 -6.92 2.21
N LEU A 122 -12.22 -7.01 2.33
CA LEU A 122 -12.92 -8.30 2.34
C LEU A 122 -12.95 -8.94 0.95
N GLU A 123 -13.12 -8.16 -0.10
CA GLU A 123 -13.04 -8.62 -1.49
C GLU A 123 -11.65 -9.17 -1.82
N ASP A 124 -10.58 -8.47 -1.46
CA ASP A 124 -9.21 -8.97 -1.66
C ASP A 124 -8.94 -10.28 -0.92
N ILE A 125 -9.54 -10.49 0.27
CA ILE A 125 -9.47 -11.77 0.99
C ILE A 125 -10.16 -12.89 0.21
N GLU A 126 -11.36 -12.63 -0.30
CA GLU A 126 -12.11 -13.60 -1.13
C GLU A 126 -11.37 -13.90 -2.44
N GLU A 127 -10.65 -12.95 -2.98
CA GLU A 127 -9.79 -13.07 -4.16
C GLU A 127 -8.49 -13.84 -3.91
N GLY A 128 -8.14 -14.12 -2.65
CA GLY A 128 -6.99 -14.94 -2.28
C GLY A 128 -5.78 -14.20 -1.73
N ALA A 129 -5.97 -13.01 -1.15
CA ALA A 129 -4.93 -12.36 -0.36
C ALA A 129 -4.65 -13.14 0.94
N ASP A 130 -3.38 -13.33 1.27
CA ASP A 130 -2.94 -13.96 2.52
C ASP A 130 -2.77 -12.93 3.65
N ILE A 131 -2.47 -11.68 3.29
CA ILE A 131 -2.29 -10.55 4.18
C ILE A 131 -2.93 -9.33 3.51
N ILE A 132 -3.63 -8.52 4.26
CA ILE A 132 -4.19 -7.24 3.79
C ILE A 132 -3.53 -6.06 4.51
N MET A 133 -3.43 -4.91 3.85
CA MET A 133 -2.76 -3.74 4.38
C MET A 133 -3.64 -2.50 4.33
N VAL A 134 -3.58 -1.73 5.42
CA VAL A 134 -4.12 -0.36 5.51
C VAL A 134 -2.98 0.65 5.37
N LYS A 135 -3.11 1.61 4.47
CA LYS A 135 -2.11 2.65 4.18
C LYS A 135 -2.79 4.00 3.88
N PRO A 136 -2.46 5.08 4.61
CA PRO A 136 -1.61 5.21 5.78
C PRO A 136 -2.16 4.53 7.04
N ALA A 137 -1.43 4.58 8.17
CA ALA A 137 -1.78 3.88 9.39
C ALA A 137 -2.32 4.77 10.52
N GLY A 138 -1.59 5.81 10.87
CA GLY A 138 -1.79 6.53 12.15
C GLY A 138 -3.13 7.26 12.26
N TYR A 139 -3.64 7.81 11.16
CA TYR A 139 -4.95 8.47 11.11
C TYR A 139 -6.09 7.54 10.71
N TYR A 140 -5.82 6.24 10.53
CA TYR A 140 -6.76 5.21 10.04
C TYR A 140 -6.86 4.04 11.02
N LEU A 141 -6.67 4.31 12.33
CA LEU A 141 -6.74 3.29 13.39
C LEU A 141 -8.12 2.66 13.50
N ASP A 142 -9.16 3.42 13.25
CA ASP A 142 -10.56 2.97 13.15
C ASP A 142 -10.73 1.94 12.05
N ILE A 143 -10.17 2.20 10.86
CA ILE A 143 -10.22 1.28 9.71
C ILE A 143 -9.46 -0.02 10.01
N ILE A 144 -8.25 0.08 10.57
CA ILE A 144 -7.47 -1.09 11.00
C ILE A 144 -8.29 -1.94 11.97
N ASN A 145 -8.94 -1.31 12.94
CA ASN A 145 -9.74 -2.01 13.95
C ASN A 145 -10.99 -2.65 13.35
N GLU A 146 -11.69 -1.94 12.46
CA GLU A 146 -12.89 -2.46 11.81
C GLU A 146 -12.57 -3.66 10.92
N ILE A 147 -11.54 -3.56 10.09
CA ILE A 147 -11.08 -4.67 9.23
C ILE A 147 -10.66 -5.86 10.11
N LYS A 148 -9.87 -5.62 11.17
CA LYS A 148 -9.41 -6.70 12.05
C LYS A 148 -10.54 -7.45 12.74
N ARG A 149 -11.66 -6.79 13.02
CA ARG A 149 -12.86 -7.43 13.59
C ARG A 149 -13.61 -8.29 12.58
N ASN A 150 -13.48 -8.01 11.29
CA ASN A 150 -14.22 -8.65 10.21
C ASN A 150 -13.40 -9.70 9.45
N CYS A 151 -12.10 -9.90 9.78
CA CYS A 151 -11.27 -10.88 9.12
C CYS A 151 -10.43 -11.71 10.09
N LEU A 152 -10.02 -12.89 9.63
CA LEU A 152 -9.18 -13.82 10.42
C LEU A 152 -7.72 -13.85 9.94
N ILE A 153 -7.41 -13.23 8.80
CA ILE A 153 -6.04 -13.17 8.28
C ILE A 153 -5.25 -12.02 8.93
N PRO A 154 -3.91 -12.02 8.79
CA PRO A 154 -3.09 -10.92 9.31
C PRO A 154 -3.42 -9.59 8.64
N VAL A 155 -3.51 -8.53 9.43
CA VAL A 155 -3.65 -7.15 8.97
C VAL A 155 -2.29 -6.46 9.10
N ALA A 156 -1.78 -5.93 8.01
CA ALA A 156 -0.63 -5.07 7.98
C ALA A 156 -1.05 -3.59 8.01
N ALA A 157 -0.19 -2.73 8.49
CA ALA A 157 -0.38 -1.29 8.46
C ALA A 157 0.90 -0.60 8.01
N TYR A 158 0.77 0.47 7.24
CA TYR A 158 1.91 1.23 6.74
C TYR A 158 1.90 2.66 7.31
N GLN A 159 2.83 2.97 8.20
CA GLN A 159 3.09 4.34 8.63
C GLN A 159 3.91 5.04 7.55
N VAL A 160 3.32 6.01 6.86
CA VAL A 160 3.93 6.62 5.68
C VAL A 160 4.84 7.80 6.01
N SER A 161 5.61 8.23 5.02
CA SER A 161 6.66 9.26 5.18
C SER A 161 6.17 10.56 5.81
N GLY A 162 4.99 11.05 5.45
CA GLY A 162 4.41 12.25 6.07
C GLY A 162 4.11 12.08 7.55
N GLU A 163 3.65 10.91 7.97
CA GLU A 163 3.40 10.60 9.39
C GLU A 163 4.71 10.56 10.17
N TYR A 164 5.75 9.94 9.59
CA TYR A 164 7.09 9.91 10.18
C TYR A 164 7.68 11.30 10.31
N VAL A 165 7.66 12.10 9.22
CA VAL A 165 8.23 13.45 9.20
C VAL A 165 7.56 14.38 10.21
N MET A 166 6.26 14.24 10.47
CA MET A 166 5.57 15.03 11.50
C MET A 166 6.16 14.79 12.90
N ILE A 167 6.39 13.52 13.26
CA ILE A 167 7.00 13.18 14.56
C ILE A 167 8.46 13.64 14.58
N LYS A 168 9.19 13.41 13.50
CA LYS A 168 10.61 13.77 13.40
C LYS A 168 10.83 15.28 13.54
N ASN A 169 10.12 16.09 12.77
CA ASN A 169 10.26 17.56 12.80
C ASN A 169 9.83 18.13 14.15
N ALA A 170 8.70 17.67 14.70
CA ALA A 170 8.27 18.14 16.02
C ALA A 170 9.29 17.80 17.12
N SER A 171 10.01 16.69 16.95
CA SER A 171 11.09 16.31 17.87
C SER A 171 12.36 17.14 17.68
N ASP A 172 12.74 17.42 16.43
CA ASP A 172 13.93 18.24 16.11
C ASP A 172 13.75 19.66 16.63
N ASP A 173 12.52 20.18 16.57
CA ASP A 173 12.14 21.47 17.16
C ASP A 173 11.91 21.41 18.70
N LYS A 174 12.11 20.25 19.32
CA LYS A 174 11.98 20.00 20.77
C LYS A 174 10.59 20.23 21.36
N PHE A 175 9.54 20.11 20.55
CA PHE A 175 8.15 20.14 21.03
C PHE A 175 7.73 18.81 21.66
N ILE A 176 8.34 17.69 21.21
CA ILE A 176 8.07 16.36 21.72
C ILE A 176 9.36 15.53 21.84
N ASP A 177 9.34 14.48 22.66
CA ASP A 177 10.42 13.52 22.75
C ASP A 177 10.29 12.45 21.67
N TYR A 178 11.27 12.33 20.78
CA TYR A 178 11.24 11.46 19.62
C TYR A 178 10.89 10.00 19.95
N ARG A 179 11.73 9.35 20.77
CA ARG A 179 11.60 7.93 21.07
C ARG A 179 10.27 7.55 21.73
N PRO A 180 9.81 8.24 22.78
CA PRO A 180 8.49 7.95 23.36
C PRO A 180 7.35 8.13 22.38
N CYS A 181 7.34 9.18 21.56
CA CYS A 181 6.28 9.45 20.60
C CYS A 181 6.25 8.40 19.45
N VAL A 182 7.41 7.98 18.95
CA VAL A 182 7.49 6.89 17.98
C VAL A 182 6.90 5.61 18.58
N LEU A 183 7.34 5.21 19.78
CA LEU A 183 6.86 3.99 20.44
C LEU A 183 5.35 4.05 20.73
N GLU A 184 4.83 5.21 21.13
CA GLU A 184 3.40 5.39 21.35
C GLU A 184 2.62 5.27 20.04
N SER A 185 3.05 5.95 18.97
CA SER A 185 2.44 5.86 17.64
C SER A 185 2.35 4.41 17.15
N LEU A 186 3.47 3.68 17.18
CA LEU A 186 3.53 2.28 16.75
C LEU A 186 2.67 1.38 17.64
N SER A 187 2.63 1.64 18.95
CA SER A 187 1.79 0.90 19.90
C SER A 187 0.30 1.13 19.65
N CYS A 188 -0.09 2.34 19.28
CA CYS A 188 -1.48 2.65 18.89
C CYS A 188 -1.91 1.88 17.64
N ILE A 189 -1.04 1.81 16.62
CA ILE A 189 -1.31 1.04 15.40
C ILE A 189 -1.44 -0.46 15.73
N LYS A 190 -0.53 -0.99 16.54
CA LYS A 190 -0.61 -2.38 17.00
C LYS A 190 -1.88 -2.65 17.80
N ARG A 191 -2.25 -1.76 18.73
CA ARG A 191 -3.48 -1.86 19.54
C ARG A 191 -4.73 -1.83 18.67
N ALA A 192 -4.74 -1.10 17.57
CA ALA A 192 -5.84 -1.09 16.61
C ALA A 192 -6.05 -2.46 15.93
N GLY A 193 -5.01 -3.32 15.88
CA GLY A 193 -5.13 -4.68 15.37
C GLY A 193 -4.09 -5.08 14.33
N ALA A 194 -3.15 -4.20 13.99
CA ALA A 194 -2.10 -4.53 13.05
C ALA A 194 -1.16 -5.62 13.60
N CYS A 195 -0.98 -6.68 12.82
CA CYS A 195 -0.06 -7.79 13.11
C CYS A 195 1.35 -7.49 12.57
N LEU A 196 1.40 -6.80 11.44
CA LEU A 196 2.62 -6.38 10.75
C LEU A 196 2.61 -4.85 10.63
N LEU A 197 3.76 -4.25 10.86
CA LEU A 197 3.92 -2.81 10.79
C LEU A 197 5.06 -2.46 9.85
N TYR A 198 4.77 -1.67 8.85
CA TYR A 198 5.75 -1.12 7.93
C TYR A 198 5.89 0.38 8.21
N THR A 199 7.11 0.88 8.25
CA THR A 199 7.39 2.31 8.43
C THR A 199 8.27 2.81 7.29
N SER A 200 8.19 4.11 6.98
CA SER A 200 9.02 4.72 5.94
C SER A 200 10.51 4.60 6.22
N ASP A 201 10.90 4.55 7.49
CA ASP A 201 12.29 4.37 7.90
C ASP A 201 12.80 2.95 7.61
N ALA A 202 11.92 1.94 7.58
CA ALA A 202 12.29 0.56 7.26
C ALA A 202 12.68 0.36 5.78
N ALA A 203 12.23 1.25 4.89
CA ALA A 203 12.55 1.21 3.46
C ALA A 203 13.76 2.10 3.10
N ASP A 204 14.19 2.97 3.99
CA ASP A 204 15.11 4.10 3.73
C ASP A 204 16.55 3.84 4.21
N GLU A 205 16.93 2.59 4.46
CA GLU A 205 18.34 2.25 4.76
C GLU A 205 19.32 2.55 3.62
N SER A 206 18.81 2.93 2.44
CA SER A 206 19.62 3.30 1.27
C SER A 206 19.97 4.80 1.17
N VAL A 207 19.46 5.64 2.06
CA VAL A 207 19.72 7.09 2.09
C VAL A 207 20.47 7.48 3.37
N ARG A 208 21.70 6.97 3.45
CA ARG A 208 22.72 7.51 4.36
C ARG A 208 23.92 7.99 3.58
#